data_4874252858d96b082e5a8320c075129a
#
_entry.id   4874252858d96b082e5a8320c075129a
#
_cell.length_a   1.000
_cell.length_b   1.000
_cell.length_c   1.000
_cell.angle_alpha   90.00
_cell.angle_beta   90.00
_cell.angle_gamma   90.00
#
_symmetry.space_group_name_H-M   'P 1'
#
loop_
_entity.id
_entity.type
_entity.pdbx_description
1 polymer ?
#
loop_
_entity_poly.entity_id
_entity_poly.type
_entity_poly.pdbx_seq_one_letter_code
_entity_poly.pdbx_strand_id
1 'polypeptide(L)'
;MVLDILVQSRRDTQAAKRLPRKLLKKQMRPPRVMITDKLASYGAAKSELMPSVKHRKHKGLNNRAENSHQPTRRRERQMKRFKSASQAQRFLSAHDGINNLFQLHRDRTSADQYRADRTRAFQTWAEITGLTAAA
;
A
#
# COMPACT_ATOMS: atom_id res chain seq x y z
N MET A 1 5.00 1.45 4.41
CA MET A 1 5.07 1.49 2.94
C MET A 1 3.97 0.61 2.38
N VAL A 2 3.19 1.12 1.45
CA VAL A 2 2.18 0.38 0.67
C VAL A 2 2.80 0.00 -0.67
N LEU A 3 2.72 -1.28 -1.07
CA LEU A 3 3.34 -1.76 -2.31
C LEU A 3 2.44 -1.57 -3.53
N ASP A 4 1.15 -1.77 -3.35
CA ASP A 4 0.13 -1.59 -4.39
C ASP A 4 -1.28 -1.65 -3.80
N ILE A 5 -2.26 -1.11 -4.54
CA ILE A 5 -3.68 -1.15 -4.21
C ILE A 5 -4.48 -1.60 -5.41
N LEU A 6 -5.55 -2.32 -5.14
CA LEU A 6 -6.53 -2.72 -6.13
C LEU A 6 -7.95 -2.60 -5.56
N VAL A 7 -8.72 -1.67 -6.11
CA VAL A 7 -10.15 -1.53 -5.78
C VAL A 7 -10.96 -2.57 -6.54
N GLN A 8 -11.81 -3.29 -5.84
CA GLN A 8 -12.62 -4.37 -6.41
C GLN A 8 -14.04 -4.31 -5.88
N SER A 9 -15.00 -4.65 -6.74
CA SER A 9 -16.43 -4.66 -6.41
C SER A 9 -16.87 -5.90 -5.61
N ARG A 10 -16.10 -6.99 -5.68
CA ARG A 10 -16.42 -8.27 -5.03
C ARG A 10 -15.31 -8.71 -4.08
N ARG A 11 -15.67 -9.52 -3.08
CA ARG A 11 -14.76 -10.13 -2.09
C ARG A 11 -14.73 -11.65 -2.21
N ASP A 12 -14.70 -12.16 -3.43
CA ASP A 12 -14.62 -13.58 -3.74
C ASP A 12 -13.17 -14.05 -3.90
N THR A 13 -12.99 -15.35 -4.16
CA THR A 13 -11.66 -15.95 -4.37
C THR A 13 -10.96 -15.36 -5.60
N GLN A 14 -11.69 -15.04 -6.66
CA GLN A 14 -11.11 -14.44 -7.87
C GLN A 14 -10.59 -13.02 -7.59
N ALA A 15 -11.35 -12.22 -6.84
CA ALA A 15 -10.90 -10.93 -6.36
C ALA A 15 -9.66 -11.05 -5.47
N ALA A 16 -9.63 -12.03 -4.56
CA ALA A 16 -8.49 -12.28 -3.70
C ALA A 16 -7.22 -12.69 -4.47
N LYS A 17 -7.33 -13.29 -5.65
CA LYS A 17 -6.19 -13.66 -6.51
C LYS A 17 -5.61 -12.48 -7.31
N ARG A 18 -6.40 -11.46 -7.64
CA ARG A 18 -5.98 -10.36 -8.53
C ARG A 18 -4.83 -9.55 -7.95
N LEU A 19 -4.94 -9.14 -6.68
CA LEU A 19 -3.88 -8.33 -6.03
C LEU A 19 -2.57 -9.11 -5.87
N PRO A 20 -2.55 -10.36 -5.33
CA PRO A 20 -1.33 -11.15 -5.29
C PRO A 20 -0.69 -11.41 -6.66
N ARG A 21 -1.48 -11.70 -7.70
CA ARG A 21 -0.96 -11.84 -9.08
C ARG A 21 -0.27 -10.56 -9.57
N LYS A 22 -0.90 -9.40 -9.34
CA LYS A 22 -0.33 -8.09 -9.69
C LYS A 22 0.99 -7.85 -8.94
N LEU A 23 1.02 -8.13 -7.64
CA LEU A 23 2.21 -7.98 -6.81
C LEU A 23 3.34 -8.92 -7.22
N LEU A 24 3.04 -10.21 -7.49
CA LEU A 24 4.04 -11.18 -7.97
C LEU A 24 4.66 -10.73 -9.28
N LYS A 25 3.86 -10.27 -10.24
CA LYS A 25 4.37 -9.71 -11.51
C LYS A 25 5.27 -8.49 -11.30
N LYS A 26 4.89 -7.59 -10.38
CA LYS A 26 5.65 -6.35 -10.10
C LYS A 26 6.93 -6.62 -9.32
N GLN A 27 6.90 -7.54 -8.36
CA GLN A 27 8.04 -7.83 -7.48
C GLN A 27 8.96 -8.92 -8.01
N MET A 28 8.52 -9.68 -9.02
CA MET A 28 9.24 -10.80 -9.65
C MET A 28 9.67 -11.92 -8.68
N ARG A 29 9.22 -11.88 -7.45
CA ARG A 29 9.50 -12.90 -6.42
C ARG A 29 8.36 -13.02 -5.42
N PRO A 30 8.09 -14.24 -4.89
CA PRO A 30 7.10 -14.43 -3.84
C PRO A 30 7.63 -13.91 -2.48
N PRO A 31 6.73 -13.47 -1.59
CA PRO A 31 7.09 -13.11 -0.22
C PRO A 31 7.44 -14.37 0.60
N ARG A 32 8.23 -14.22 1.65
CA ARG A 32 8.50 -15.32 2.60
C ARG A 32 7.26 -15.69 3.41
N VAL A 33 6.47 -14.70 3.79
CA VAL A 33 5.27 -14.85 4.62
C VAL A 33 4.17 -13.94 4.08
N MET A 34 2.96 -14.49 3.99
CA MET A 34 1.73 -13.74 3.72
C MET A 34 0.92 -13.64 5.00
N ILE A 35 0.55 -12.43 5.40
CA ILE A 35 -0.30 -12.18 6.55
C ILE A 35 -1.62 -11.60 6.05
N THR A 36 -2.74 -12.18 6.47
CA THR A 36 -4.08 -11.70 6.13
C THR A 36 -4.99 -11.74 7.36
N ASP A 37 -6.16 -11.11 7.22
CA ASP A 37 -7.27 -11.39 8.10
C ASP A 37 -7.74 -12.85 7.97
N LYS A 38 -8.83 -13.20 8.65
CA LYS A 38 -9.36 -14.58 8.64
C LYS A 38 -10.21 -14.92 7.41
N LEU A 39 -10.27 -14.06 6.38
CA LEU A 39 -11.11 -14.29 5.21
C LEU A 39 -10.65 -15.53 4.42
N ALA A 40 -11.54 -16.50 4.22
CA ALA A 40 -11.23 -17.79 3.60
C ALA A 40 -10.70 -17.68 2.16
N SER A 41 -11.17 -16.68 1.39
CA SER A 41 -10.77 -16.46 0.00
C SER A 41 -9.26 -16.20 -0.16
N TYR A 42 -8.59 -15.61 0.84
CA TYR A 42 -7.13 -15.44 0.80
C TYR A 42 -6.38 -16.77 0.99
N GLY A 43 -6.94 -17.70 1.77
CA GLY A 43 -6.37 -19.04 1.90
C GLY A 43 -6.37 -19.78 0.58
N ALA A 44 -7.50 -19.81 -0.11
CA ALA A 44 -7.64 -20.45 -1.42
C ALA A 44 -6.74 -19.78 -2.48
N ALA A 45 -6.71 -18.44 -2.52
CA ALA A 45 -5.85 -17.69 -3.43
C ALA A 45 -4.36 -17.98 -3.20
N LYS A 46 -3.92 -18.06 -1.93
CA LYS A 46 -2.54 -18.39 -1.56
C LYS A 46 -2.16 -19.81 -2.01
N SER A 47 -3.00 -20.80 -1.75
CA SER A 47 -2.70 -22.20 -2.09
C SER A 47 -2.48 -22.39 -3.59
N GLU A 48 -3.20 -21.63 -4.41
CA GLU A 48 -3.07 -21.70 -5.87
C GLU A 48 -1.86 -20.90 -6.41
N LEU A 49 -1.66 -19.68 -5.92
CA LEU A 49 -0.68 -18.76 -6.51
C LEU A 49 0.71 -18.86 -5.88
N MET A 50 0.76 -19.23 -4.62
CA MET A 50 1.99 -19.21 -3.80
C MET A 50 2.01 -20.39 -2.82
N PRO A 51 2.01 -21.66 -3.29
CA PRO A 51 1.89 -22.82 -2.41
C PRO A 51 3.00 -22.88 -1.34
N SER A 52 4.23 -22.50 -1.69
CA SER A 52 5.38 -22.52 -0.79
C SER A 52 5.40 -21.39 0.26
N VAL A 53 4.59 -20.35 0.10
CA VAL A 53 4.59 -19.20 1.00
C VAL A 53 3.88 -19.53 2.32
N LYS A 54 4.49 -19.21 3.46
CA LYS A 54 3.86 -19.38 4.78
C LYS A 54 2.71 -18.39 4.95
N HIS A 55 1.51 -18.89 5.24
CA HIS A 55 0.31 -18.07 5.47
C HIS A 55 0.00 -17.95 6.96
N ARG A 56 -0.07 -16.73 7.47
CA ARG A 56 -0.48 -16.42 8.84
C ARG A 56 -1.82 -15.68 8.82
N LYS A 57 -2.86 -16.35 9.28
CA LYS A 57 -4.23 -15.80 9.40
C LYS A 57 -4.42 -15.29 10.83
N HIS A 58 -4.15 -14.03 11.08
CA HIS A 58 -4.25 -13.50 12.44
C HIS A 58 -4.64 -12.02 12.42
N LYS A 59 -5.74 -11.67 13.12
CA LYS A 59 -6.25 -10.29 13.16
C LYS A 59 -5.20 -9.31 13.69
N GLY A 60 -4.56 -9.61 14.80
CA GLY A 60 -3.55 -8.73 15.40
C GLY A 60 -2.30 -8.51 14.53
N LEU A 61 -1.85 -9.53 13.79
CA LEU A 61 -0.74 -9.38 12.86
C LEU A 61 -1.10 -8.52 11.63
N ASN A 62 -2.39 -8.41 11.31
CA ASN A 62 -2.90 -7.60 10.22
C ASN A 62 -3.05 -6.11 10.59
N ASN A 63 -2.94 -5.73 11.86
CA ASN A 63 -3.08 -4.34 12.33
C ASN A 63 -2.14 -3.37 11.59
N ARG A 64 -0.96 -3.83 11.21
CA ARG A 64 -0.01 -3.01 10.43
C ARG A 64 -0.56 -2.63 9.06
N ALA A 65 -1.26 -3.55 8.39
CA ALA A 65 -1.94 -3.26 7.13
C ALA A 65 -3.15 -2.33 7.35
N GLU A 66 -3.92 -2.56 8.41
CA GLU A 66 -5.06 -1.70 8.77
C GLU A 66 -4.62 -0.27 9.08
N ASN A 67 -3.52 -0.09 9.82
CA ASN A 67 -2.96 1.22 10.12
C ASN A 67 -2.51 1.96 8.84
N SER A 68 -2.02 1.26 7.83
CA SER A 68 -1.64 1.87 6.56
C SER A 68 -2.83 2.46 5.79
N HIS A 69 -4.06 2.02 6.08
CA HIS A 69 -5.28 2.56 5.48
C HIS A 69 -5.82 3.83 6.18
N GLN A 70 -5.34 4.16 7.38
CA GLN A 70 -5.87 5.30 8.15
C GLN A 70 -5.74 6.65 7.43
N PRO A 71 -4.59 7.01 6.81
CA PRO A 71 -4.46 8.26 6.07
C PRO A 71 -5.49 8.36 4.94
N THR A 72 -5.67 7.28 4.20
CA THR A 72 -6.66 7.18 3.13
C THR A 72 -8.09 7.35 3.64
N ARG A 73 -8.46 6.71 4.73
CA ARG A 73 -9.80 6.84 5.33
C ARG A 73 -10.09 8.26 5.84
N ARG A 74 -9.06 8.96 6.33
CA ARG A 74 -9.21 10.39 6.70
C ARG A 74 -9.53 11.24 5.47
N ARG A 75 -8.79 11.04 4.37
CA ARG A 75 -9.02 11.75 3.11
C ARG A 75 -10.39 11.44 2.52
N GLU A 76 -10.77 10.18 2.47
CA GLU A 76 -12.08 9.75 1.99
C GLU A 76 -13.22 10.44 2.74
N ARG A 77 -13.12 10.55 4.07
CA ARG A 77 -14.09 11.26 4.88
C ARG A 77 -14.15 12.76 4.57
N GLN A 78 -13.00 13.43 4.41
CA GLN A 78 -12.91 14.83 4.03
C GLN A 78 -13.49 15.10 2.64
N MET A 79 -13.30 14.17 1.70
CA MET A 79 -13.83 14.21 0.33
C MET A 79 -15.31 13.78 0.23
N LYS A 80 -15.95 13.44 1.36
CA LYS A 80 -17.34 12.94 1.40
C LYS A 80 -17.55 11.72 0.52
N ARG A 81 -16.64 10.74 0.57
CA ARG A 81 -16.60 9.48 -0.17
C ARG A 81 -16.16 9.59 -1.63
N PHE A 82 -15.85 8.46 -2.23
CA PHE A 82 -15.58 8.34 -3.67
C PHE A 82 -16.89 8.16 -4.44
N LYS A 83 -17.00 8.83 -5.58
CA LYS A 83 -18.20 8.74 -6.45
C LYS A 83 -18.22 7.45 -7.30
N SER A 84 -17.05 6.82 -7.50
CA SER A 84 -16.94 5.58 -8.28
C SER A 84 -15.69 4.77 -7.89
N ALA A 85 -15.69 3.48 -8.23
CA ALA A 85 -14.53 2.60 -8.04
C ALA A 85 -13.32 3.10 -8.86
N SER A 86 -13.53 3.63 -10.06
CA SER A 86 -12.48 4.21 -10.90
C SER A 86 -11.85 5.45 -10.26
N GLN A 87 -12.66 6.34 -9.69
CA GLN A 87 -12.14 7.49 -8.96
C GLN A 87 -11.34 7.05 -7.72
N ALA A 88 -11.86 6.08 -6.95
CA ALA A 88 -11.16 5.53 -5.80
C ALA A 88 -9.80 4.94 -6.22
N GLN A 89 -9.75 4.14 -7.28
CA GLN A 89 -8.51 3.52 -7.76
C GLN A 89 -7.47 4.57 -8.16
N ARG A 90 -7.85 5.59 -8.94
CA ARG A 90 -6.94 6.68 -9.34
C ARG A 90 -6.40 7.44 -8.15
N PHE A 91 -7.30 7.84 -7.24
CA PHE A 91 -6.91 8.56 -6.04
C PHE A 91 -5.93 7.73 -5.17
N LEU A 92 -6.26 6.48 -4.89
CA LEU A 92 -5.45 5.61 -4.04
C LEU A 92 -4.07 5.34 -4.65
N SER A 93 -3.99 5.16 -5.96
CA SER A 93 -2.72 4.94 -6.66
C SER A 93 -1.77 6.14 -6.53
N ALA A 94 -2.28 7.37 -6.58
CA ALA A 94 -1.49 8.58 -6.38
C ALA A 94 -1.20 8.85 -4.90
N HIS A 95 -2.24 8.79 -4.05
CA HIS A 95 -2.15 9.11 -2.62
C HIS A 95 -1.17 8.21 -1.86
N ASP A 96 -1.11 6.92 -2.18
CA ASP A 96 -0.19 6.01 -1.51
C ASP A 96 1.25 6.19 -1.97
N GLY A 97 1.48 6.56 -3.23
CA GLY A 97 2.80 6.98 -3.71
C GLY A 97 3.32 8.18 -2.91
N ILE A 98 2.49 9.21 -2.78
CA ILE A 98 2.81 10.41 -2.00
C ILE A 98 3.03 10.07 -0.52
N ASN A 99 2.13 9.29 0.07
CA ASN A 99 2.27 8.87 1.46
C ASN A 99 3.56 8.09 1.70
N ASN A 100 3.92 7.16 0.82
CA ASN A 100 5.16 6.40 0.95
C ASN A 100 6.39 7.30 0.90
N LEU A 101 6.39 8.34 0.06
CA LEU A 101 7.49 9.28 -0.09
C LEU A 101 7.71 10.12 1.19
N PHE A 102 6.62 10.56 1.82
CA PHE A 102 6.69 11.44 3.00
C PHE A 102 6.49 10.72 4.34
N GLN A 103 6.33 9.39 4.35
CA GLN A 103 6.20 8.60 5.58
C GLN A 103 7.58 8.32 6.19
N LEU A 104 8.20 9.36 6.75
CA LEU A 104 9.49 9.27 7.41
C LEU A 104 9.33 8.77 8.85
N HIS A 105 10.22 7.86 9.27
CA HIS A 105 10.20 7.26 10.61
C HIS A 105 10.98 8.11 11.62
N ARG A 106 10.38 9.19 12.09
CA ARG A 106 10.99 10.10 13.05
C ARG A 106 11.44 9.42 14.36
N ASP A 107 10.74 8.39 14.77
CA ASP A 107 10.99 7.61 15.98
C ASP A 107 12.18 6.64 15.85
N ARG A 108 12.73 6.46 14.66
CA ARG A 108 13.78 5.47 14.35
C ARG A 108 15.03 6.06 13.72
N THR A 109 15.09 7.36 13.56
CA THR A 109 16.17 8.07 12.88
C THR A 109 16.65 9.25 13.74
N SER A 110 17.93 9.61 13.62
CA SER A 110 18.45 10.84 14.23
C SER A 110 17.79 12.07 13.61
N ALA A 111 17.87 13.21 14.30
CA ALA A 111 17.32 14.47 13.80
C ALA A 111 17.96 14.89 12.46
N ASP A 112 19.26 14.64 12.30
CA ASP A 112 19.99 14.97 11.07
C ASP A 112 19.57 14.05 9.92
N GLN A 113 19.48 12.75 10.18
CA GLN A 113 19.01 11.78 9.19
C GLN A 113 17.55 12.08 8.77
N TYR A 114 16.69 12.42 9.73
CA TYR A 114 15.31 12.81 9.42
C TYR A 114 15.24 14.04 8.52
N ARG A 115 16.07 15.08 8.77
CA ARG A 115 16.16 16.27 7.91
C ARG A 115 16.64 15.91 6.51
N ALA A 116 17.68 15.09 6.39
CA ALA A 116 18.22 14.65 5.12
C ALA A 116 17.19 13.86 4.31
N ASP A 117 16.49 12.91 4.94
CA ASP A 117 15.46 12.10 4.29
C ASP A 117 14.26 12.96 3.84
N ARG A 118 13.90 13.96 4.64
CA ARG A 118 12.84 14.92 4.28
C ARG A 118 13.25 15.76 3.06
N THR A 119 14.46 16.28 3.03
CA THR A 119 14.99 17.03 1.88
C THR A 119 14.97 16.16 0.62
N ARG A 120 15.43 14.91 0.71
CA ARG A 120 15.39 13.96 -0.40
C ARG A 120 13.98 13.68 -0.89
N ALA A 121 13.01 13.55 0.02
CA ALA A 121 11.61 13.36 -0.34
C ALA A 121 11.06 14.54 -1.14
N PHE A 122 11.38 15.78 -0.77
CA PHE A 122 10.98 16.97 -1.52
C PHE A 122 11.69 17.09 -2.87
N GLN A 123 12.96 16.73 -2.96
CA GLN A 123 13.68 16.68 -4.24
C GLN A 123 13.02 15.68 -5.19
N THR A 124 12.80 14.44 -4.74
CA THR A 124 12.09 13.42 -5.54
C THR A 124 10.69 13.89 -5.95
N TRP A 125 9.98 14.57 -5.06
CA TRP A 125 8.67 15.14 -5.37
C TRP A 125 8.76 16.20 -6.48
N ALA A 126 9.74 17.11 -6.40
CA ALA A 126 9.96 18.14 -7.41
C ALA A 126 10.31 17.54 -8.78
N GLU A 127 11.16 16.50 -8.80
CA GLU A 127 11.49 15.76 -10.03
C GLU A 127 10.25 15.10 -10.67
N ILE A 128 9.44 14.40 -9.87
CA ILE A 128 8.23 13.71 -10.36
C ILE A 128 7.18 14.70 -10.88
N THR A 129 7.06 15.85 -10.24
CA THR A 129 6.05 16.86 -10.61
C THR A 129 6.53 17.88 -11.64
N GLY A 130 7.80 17.83 -12.03
CA GLY A 130 8.39 18.81 -12.93
C GLY A 130 8.56 20.20 -12.30
N LEU A 131 8.40 20.32 -11.00
CA LEU A 131 8.70 21.53 -10.24
C LEU A 131 10.21 21.56 -10.00
N THR A 132 10.97 22.08 -10.95
CA THR A 132 12.36 22.46 -10.69
C THR A 132 12.35 23.47 -9.56
N ALA A 133 13.12 23.19 -8.49
CA ALA A 133 13.34 24.17 -7.46
C ALA A 133 13.80 25.47 -8.15
N ALA A 134 13.00 26.51 -8.07
CA ALA A 134 13.45 27.84 -8.45
C ALA A 134 14.69 28.12 -7.60
N ALA A 135 15.81 28.34 -8.26
CA ALA A 135 17.10 28.66 -7.65
C ALA A 135 17.00 29.94 -6.84
#